data_31c664674df0ec102a79061fe11a3945
#
_entry.id   31c664674df0ec102a79061fe11a3945
#
_cell.length_a   1.000
_cell.length_b   1.000
_cell.length_c   1.000
_cell.angle_alpha   90.00
_cell.angle_beta   90.00
_cell.angle_gamma   90.00
#
_symmetry.space_group_name_H-M   'P 1'
#
loop_
_entity.id
_entity.type
_entity.pdbx_description
1 polymer ?
#
loop_
_entity_poly.entity_id
_entity_poly.type
_entity_poly.pdbx_seq_one_letter_code
_entity_poly.pdbx_strand_id
1 'polypeptide(L)'
;MTARTVGDRVGALLGADEDTVQLLGYGVYVGEEVPGASAGGTFARLCRVQKMVNPKLQLDNGDVVWGCECWWGREESVRAHVQRLVGKGRRLVEVRIADARKAAER
;
A
#
# COMPACT_ATOMS: atom_id res chain seq x y z
N MET A 1 18.38 10.78 0.53
CA MET A 1 17.02 10.22 0.73
C MET A 1 16.76 10.11 2.22
N THR A 2 15.67 10.68 2.67
CA THR A 2 15.33 10.67 4.09
C THR A 2 14.67 9.34 4.45
N ALA A 3 15.15 8.69 5.51
CA ALA A 3 14.50 7.49 6.04
C ALA A 3 13.12 7.85 6.58
N ARG A 4 12.17 6.92 6.47
CA ARG A 4 10.85 7.11 7.07
C ARG A 4 10.95 7.00 8.58
N THR A 5 10.21 7.86 9.27
CA THR A 5 10.13 7.86 10.72
C THR A 5 8.76 7.31 11.14
N VAL A 6 8.74 6.45 12.14
CA VAL A 6 7.48 5.94 12.71
C VAL A 6 6.57 7.11 13.06
N GLY A 7 5.32 7.04 12.59
CA GLY A 7 4.34 8.11 12.74
C GLY A 7 4.22 9.02 11.53
N ASP A 8 5.12 8.94 10.55
CA ASP A 8 5.00 9.73 9.32
C ASP A 8 3.72 9.36 8.58
N ARG A 9 3.06 10.39 8.05
CA ARG A 9 1.85 10.19 7.23
C ARG A 9 2.24 9.64 5.86
N VAL A 10 1.52 8.61 5.44
CA VAL A 10 1.78 7.91 4.17
C VAL A 10 0.48 7.65 3.43
N GLY A 11 0.62 7.29 2.17
CA GLY A 11 -0.49 6.79 1.35
C GLY A 11 -0.06 5.53 0.63
N ALA A 12 -1.03 4.68 0.31
CA ALA A 12 -0.79 3.41 -0.36
C ALA A 12 -1.77 3.20 -1.51
N LEU A 13 -1.21 2.85 -2.67
CA LEU A 13 -1.98 2.53 -3.88
C LEU A 13 -1.80 1.05 -4.19
N LEU A 14 -2.87 0.40 -4.60
CA LEU A 14 -2.77 -0.96 -5.13
C LEU A 14 -2.17 -0.92 -6.54
N GLY A 15 -2.59 0.07 -7.34
CA GLY A 15 -2.10 0.27 -8.69
C GLY A 15 -2.94 1.28 -9.45
N ALA A 16 -2.67 1.39 -10.75
CA ALA A 16 -3.45 2.22 -11.65
C ALA A 16 -3.43 1.58 -13.04
N ASP A 17 -4.53 1.75 -13.77
CA ASP A 17 -4.63 1.35 -15.17
C ASP A 17 -5.10 2.56 -16.01
N GLU A 18 -5.51 2.32 -17.24
CA GLU A 18 -5.94 3.41 -18.15
C GLU A 18 -7.20 4.13 -17.65
N ASP A 19 -8.04 3.43 -16.89
CA ASP A 19 -9.36 3.93 -16.50
C ASP A 19 -9.46 4.30 -15.03
N THR A 20 -8.64 3.69 -14.17
CA THR A 20 -8.78 3.84 -12.72
C THR A 20 -7.43 4.06 -12.03
N VAL A 21 -7.50 4.65 -10.83
CA VAL A 21 -6.43 4.60 -9.85
C VAL A 21 -7.01 3.96 -8.59
N GLN A 22 -6.35 2.90 -8.10
CA GLN A 22 -6.86 2.09 -7.00
C GLN A 22 -6.15 2.47 -5.71
N LEU A 23 -6.88 3.10 -4.81
CA LEU A 23 -6.35 3.62 -3.55
C LEU A 23 -6.68 2.66 -2.41
N LEU A 24 -5.65 2.20 -1.70
CA LEU A 24 -5.82 1.43 -0.47
C LEU A 24 -6.13 2.35 0.71
N GLY A 25 -5.54 3.50 0.77
CA GLY A 25 -5.82 4.50 1.78
C GLY A 25 -4.60 5.29 2.22
N TYR A 26 -4.84 6.16 3.19
CA TYR A 26 -3.80 6.96 3.84
C TYR A 26 -3.70 6.52 5.29
N GLY A 27 -2.54 6.69 5.89
CA GLY A 27 -2.34 6.31 7.27
C GLY A 27 -0.95 6.68 7.76
N VAL A 28 -0.37 5.82 8.60
CA VAL A 28 0.94 6.09 9.19
C VAL A 28 1.90 4.92 8.96
N TYR A 29 3.16 5.25 8.80
CA TYR A 29 4.26 4.29 8.79
C TYR A 29 4.52 3.87 10.25
N VAL A 30 4.50 2.56 10.52
CA VAL A 30 4.67 2.04 11.88
C VAL A 30 5.95 1.23 12.09
N GLY A 31 6.80 1.17 11.09
CA GLY A 31 8.12 0.53 11.22
C GLY A 31 8.35 -0.57 10.19
N GLU A 32 9.41 -1.35 10.43
CA GLU A 32 9.81 -2.46 9.55
C GLU A 32 9.59 -3.76 10.31
N GLU A 33 8.85 -4.68 9.71
CA GLU A 33 8.58 -5.99 10.29
C GLU A 33 8.49 -7.03 9.18
N VAL A 34 8.65 -8.29 9.53
CA VAL A 34 8.38 -9.38 8.60
C VAL A 34 6.86 -9.40 8.35
N PRO A 35 6.41 -9.44 7.07
CA PRO A 35 4.98 -9.44 6.78
C PRO A 35 4.23 -10.54 7.52
N GLY A 36 3.07 -10.20 8.06
CA GLY A 36 2.21 -11.14 8.77
C GLY A 36 1.60 -12.17 7.85
N ALA A 37 0.98 -13.20 8.44
CA ALA A 37 0.40 -14.32 7.68
C ALA A 37 -0.70 -13.89 6.71
N SER A 38 -1.37 -12.78 6.98
CA SER A 38 -2.42 -12.26 6.11
C SER A 38 -1.91 -11.55 4.86
N ALA A 39 -0.63 -11.13 4.85
CA ALA A 39 -0.04 -10.49 3.68
C ALA A 39 -0.04 -11.45 2.49
N GLY A 40 -0.55 -10.99 1.34
CA GLY A 40 -0.75 -11.82 0.17
C GLY A 40 0.39 -11.80 -0.82
N GLY A 41 0.34 -12.77 -1.73
CA GLY A 41 1.24 -12.85 -2.86
C GLY A 41 2.52 -13.63 -2.61
N THR A 42 3.17 -13.99 -3.71
CA THR A 42 4.40 -14.79 -3.71
C THR A 42 5.54 -14.05 -3.01
N PHE A 43 5.66 -12.75 -3.24
CA PHE A 43 6.73 -11.96 -2.64
C PHE A 43 6.58 -11.85 -1.12
N ALA A 44 5.37 -11.70 -0.61
CA ALA A 44 5.11 -11.67 0.83
C ALA A 44 5.46 -13.03 1.47
N ARG A 45 5.12 -14.13 0.78
CA ARG A 45 5.50 -15.48 1.25
C ARG A 45 7.02 -15.62 1.32
N LEU A 46 7.73 -15.16 0.30
CA LEU A 46 9.19 -15.19 0.27
C LEU A 46 9.78 -14.40 1.44
N CYS A 47 9.23 -13.22 1.70
CA CYS A 47 9.68 -12.40 2.82
C CYS A 47 9.51 -13.13 4.16
N ARG A 48 8.38 -13.83 4.36
CA ARG A 48 8.16 -14.61 5.59
C ARG A 48 9.16 -15.75 5.72
N VAL A 49 9.38 -16.49 4.64
CA VAL A 49 10.30 -17.64 4.64
C VAL A 49 11.72 -17.19 4.94
N GLN A 50 12.15 -16.09 4.35
CA GLN A 50 13.51 -15.57 4.52
C GLN A 50 13.64 -14.56 5.67
N LYS A 51 12.55 -14.32 6.40
CA LYS A 51 12.51 -13.36 7.52
C LYS A 51 12.97 -11.97 7.12
N MET A 52 12.59 -11.54 5.93
CA MET A 52 12.89 -10.20 5.42
C MET A 52 11.86 -9.20 5.91
N VAL A 53 12.33 -8.08 6.45
CA VAL A 53 11.44 -7.03 6.91
C VAL A 53 10.93 -6.18 5.76
N ASN A 54 9.74 -5.63 5.94
CA ASN A 54 9.10 -4.72 5.00
C ASN A 54 8.48 -3.55 5.75
N PRO A 55 8.32 -2.39 5.11
CA PRO A 55 7.56 -1.30 5.69
C PRO A 55 6.15 -1.75 6.03
N LYS A 56 5.71 -1.46 7.25
CA LYS A 56 4.36 -1.75 7.72
C LYS A 56 3.59 -0.45 7.81
N LEU A 57 2.42 -0.40 7.21
CA LEU A 57 1.58 0.78 7.16
C LEU A 57 0.25 0.48 7.84
N GLN A 58 -0.14 1.34 8.78
CA GLN A 58 -1.46 1.29 9.43
C GLN A 58 -2.33 2.34 8.78
N LEU A 59 -3.31 1.93 7.99
CA LEU A 59 -4.20 2.85 7.29
C LEU A 59 -5.31 3.36 8.23
N ASP A 60 -5.82 4.55 7.92
CA ASP A 60 -6.86 5.18 8.73
C ASP A 60 -8.17 4.37 8.73
N ASN A 61 -8.40 3.54 7.70
CA ASN A 61 -9.57 2.68 7.62
C ASN A 61 -9.44 1.38 8.45
N GLY A 62 -8.34 1.22 9.20
CA GLY A 62 -8.09 0.04 10.03
C GLY A 62 -7.27 -1.05 9.36
N ASP A 63 -7.06 -0.97 8.05
CA ASP A 63 -6.26 -1.97 7.34
C ASP A 63 -4.78 -1.82 7.65
N VAL A 64 -4.08 -2.96 7.70
CA VAL A 64 -2.62 -3.01 7.76
C VAL A 64 -2.12 -3.53 6.43
N VAL A 65 -1.23 -2.78 5.79
CA VAL A 65 -0.64 -3.18 4.52
C VAL A 65 0.89 -3.13 4.64
N TRP A 66 1.55 -3.90 3.77
CA TRP A 66 3.00 -4.04 3.78
C TRP A 66 3.58 -3.46 2.50
N GLY A 67 4.78 -2.94 2.56
CA GLY A 67 5.43 -2.35 1.40
C GLY A 67 5.49 -3.27 0.18
N CYS A 68 5.60 -4.59 0.41
CA CYS A 68 5.62 -5.58 -0.68
C CYS A 68 4.25 -5.81 -1.33
N GLU A 69 3.17 -5.29 -0.75
CA GLU A 69 1.82 -5.47 -1.28
C GLU A 69 1.30 -4.27 -2.07
N CYS A 70 2.00 -3.14 -2.02
CA CYS A 70 1.44 -1.90 -2.53
C CYS A 70 2.54 -0.94 -2.99
N TRP A 71 2.09 0.13 -3.61
CA TRP A 71 2.91 1.27 -3.96
C TRP A 71 2.63 2.35 -2.93
N TRP A 72 3.65 2.84 -2.25
CA TRP A 72 3.43 3.74 -1.12
C TRP A 72 4.48 4.85 -1.05
N GLY A 73 4.15 5.90 -0.35
CA GLY A 73 5.03 7.02 -0.14
C GLY A 73 4.40 8.01 0.82
N ARG A 74 4.98 9.20 0.91
CA ARG A 74 4.43 10.26 1.74
C ARG A 74 3.01 10.59 1.30
N GLU A 75 2.14 10.86 2.27
CA GLU A 75 0.74 11.18 1.98
C GLU A 75 0.59 12.27 0.93
N GLU A 76 1.31 13.39 1.09
CA GLU A 76 1.22 14.52 0.17
C GLU A 76 1.62 14.13 -1.26
N SER A 77 2.65 13.30 -1.41
CA SER A 77 3.11 12.84 -2.72
C SER A 77 2.09 11.91 -3.38
N VAL A 78 1.52 10.99 -2.59
CA VAL A 78 0.51 10.07 -3.10
C VAL A 78 -0.76 10.83 -3.49
N ARG A 79 -1.20 11.80 -2.67
CA ARG A 79 -2.36 12.65 -3.00
C ARG A 79 -2.14 13.42 -4.30
N ALA A 80 -0.95 14.00 -4.48
CA ALA A 80 -0.63 14.73 -5.70
C ALA A 80 -0.65 13.82 -6.92
N HIS A 81 -0.12 12.61 -6.78
CA HIS A 81 -0.11 11.62 -7.86
C HIS A 81 -1.54 11.20 -8.25
N VAL A 82 -2.38 10.92 -7.24
CA VAL A 82 -3.80 10.58 -7.45
C VAL A 82 -4.51 11.72 -8.17
N GLN A 83 -4.31 12.96 -7.72
CA GLN A 83 -4.94 14.14 -8.36
C GLN A 83 -4.52 14.30 -9.81
N ARG A 84 -3.26 14.03 -10.13
CA ARG A 84 -2.80 14.07 -11.53
C ARG A 84 -3.51 13.03 -12.38
N LEU A 85 -3.65 11.81 -11.90
CA LEU A 85 -4.31 10.74 -12.65
C LEU A 85 -5.81 11.02 -12.82
N VAL A 86 -6.46 11.49 -11.77
CA VAL A 86 -7.88 11.89 -11.85
C VAL A 86 -8.05 13.04 -12.84
N GLY A 87 -7.14 14.02 -12.81
CA GLY A 87 -7.14 15.13 -13.77
C GLY A 87 -6.97 14.70 -15.22
N LYS A 88 -6.39 13.51 -15.44
CA LYS A 88 -6.22 12.92 -16.78
C LYS A 88 -7.38 12.00 -17.18
N GLY A 89 -8.44 11.98 -16.40
CA GLY A 89 -9.65 11.23 -16.71
C GLY A 89 -9.79 9.88 -16.02
N ARG A 90 -8.85 9.49 -15.18
CA ARG A 90 -8.95 8.23 -14.44
C ARG A 90 -9.90 8.38 -13.26
N ARG A 91 -10.63 7.31 -12.97
CA ARG A 91 -11.58 7.30 -11.86
C ARG A 91 -10.86 6.79 -10.59
N LEU A 92 -11.03 7.50 -9.48
CA LEU A 92 -10.51 7.04 -8.19
C LEU A 92 -11.41 5.95 -7.65
N VAL A 93 -10.82 4.80 -7.33
CA VAL A 93 -11.51 3.65 -6.75
C VAL A 93 -10.83 3.30 -5.42
N GLU A 94 -11.60 3.26 -4.34
CA GLU A 94 -11.08 2.80 -3.05
C GLU A 94 -11.19 1.29 -2.98
N VAL A 95 -10.11 0.62 -2.59
CA VAL A 95 -10.00 -0.85 -2.54
C VAL A 95 -9.54 -1.25 -1.15
N ARG A 96 -10.19 -2.28 -0.60
CA ARG A 96 -9.74 -2.85 0.68
C ARG A 96 -8.66 -3.89 0.40
N ILE A 97 -7.64 -3.92 1.25
CA ILE A 97 -6.52 -4.85 1.06
C ILE A 97 -6.98 -6.31 1.13
N ALA A 98 -8.00 -6.62 1.92
CA ALA A 98 -8.54 -7.97 2.00
C ALA A 98 -9.04 -8.46 0.64
N ASP A 99 -9.69 -7.59 -0.13
CA ASP A 99 -10.20 -7.93 -1.46
C ASP A 99 -9.05 -8.13 -2.45
N ALA A 100 -8.03 -7.28 -2.36
CA ALA A 100 -6.83 -7.39 -3.20
C ALA A 100 -6.09 -8.71 -2.93
N ARG A 101 -6.00 -9.12 -1.66
CA ARG A 101 -5.36 -10.38 -1.27
C ARG A 101 -6.12 -11.58 -1.81
N LYS A 102 -7.46 -11.54 -1.78
CA LYS A 102 -8.29 -12.61 -2.38
C LYS A 102 -8.06 -12.71 -3.88
N ALA A 103 -8.02 -11.58 -4.56
CA ALA A 103 -7.78 -11.57 -6.01
C ALA A 103 -6.40 -12.14 -6.36
N ALA A 104 -5.38 -11.86 -5.54
CA ALA A 104 -4.02 -12.35 -5.76
C ALA A 104 -3.86 -13.85 -5.53
N GLU A 105 -4.77 -14.48 -4.80
CA GLU A 105 -4.74 -15.91 -4.50
C GLU A 105 -5.31 -16.79 -5.61
N ARG A 106 -5.88 -16.19 -6.65
CA ARG A 106 -6.51 -16.92 -7.76
C ARG A 106 -5.51 -17.27 -8.86
#